data_607e57155ebf12f86addcb8ffa30b44a
#
_entry.id   607e57155ebf12f86addcb8ffa30b44a
#
_cell.length_a   1.000
_cell.length_b   1.000
_cell.length_c   1.000
_cell.angle_alpha   90.00
_cell.angle_beta   90.00
_cell.angle_gamma   90.00
#
_symmetry.space_group_name_H-M   'P 1'
#
loop_
_entity.id
_entity.type
_entity.pdbx_description
1 polymer ?
#
loop_
_entity_poly.entity_id
_entity_poly.type
_entity_poly.pdbx_seq_one_letter_code
_entity_poly.pdbx_strand_id
1 'polypeptide(L)'
;MTFPASQIALIINGKLEGDASASVNSFGKIEEAGPGQLTFLANLKYEDYLYTTRASVIIIPEDFQPKQPLGATLIRVKDAYTAFATLLAKYQEIQQQQLKGVQQPSYVAATATYGENVYIGAFAYLGENVKIGNNSKIFPHTYIGDNVTIGDNTVVNAGVKIYHNCQLGNHVTVHAGTVIGSDGFGFAPQPDGTFKKVPQIGNVVVEDHVEIGSNSTIDRATIGSTIIRSGAKLDNLIQIAHNVEIGSNSVIAAQAGVSGSTKIGKHVMIGGQVGIVGHLQIGNGVKINAQSGVTKSLEDGKAVTGSPAFDYTSSLRSQAVSRRLPELEKKIKELEALVRQLTTERAG
;
A
#
# COMPACT_ATOMS: atom_id res chain seq x y z
N MET A 1 -0.73 -29.45 -1.66
CA MET A 1 -1.86 -29.68 -0.75
C MET A 1 -3.12 -29.78 -1.57
N THR A 2 -4.01 -30.68 -1.20
CA THR A 2 -5.27 -30.89 -1.93
C THR A 2 -6.43 -30.65 -0.96
N PHE A 3 -7.43 -29.90 -1.38
CA PHE A 3 -8.59 -29.56 -0.56
C PHE A 3 -9.88 -30.02 -1.25
N PRO A 4 -10.78 -30.74 -0.56
CA PRO A 4 -12.08 -31.07 -1.11
C PRO A 4 -13.01 -29.86 -1.14
N ALA A 5 -13.94 -29.82 -2.09
CA ALA A 5 -14.91 -28.75 -2.27
C ALA A 5 -15.73 -28.47 -1.01
N SER A 6 -16.06 -29.51 -0.24
CA SER A 6 -16.75 -29.38 1.05
C SER A 6 -15.98 -28.54 2.07
N GLN A 7 -14.67 -28.71 2.16
CA GLN A 7 -13.83 -27.91 3.07
C GLN A 7 -13.70 -26.47 2.60
N ILE A 8 -13.58 -26.26 1.28
CA ILE A 8 -13.52 -24.92 0.69
C ILE A 8 -14.83 -24.18 0.97
N ALA A 9 -15.98 -24.82 0.74
CA ALA A 9 -17.28 -24.24 1.02
C ALA A 9 -17.44 -23.80 2.48
N LEU A 10 -16.94 -24.59 3.44
CA LEU A 10 -16.93 -24.23 4.87
C LEU A 10 -16.07 -22.97 5.13
N ILE A 11 -14.88 -22.88 4.54
CA ILE A 11 -13.96 -21.73 4.75
C ILE A 11 -14.61 -20.40 4.28
N ILE A 12 -15.33 -20.43 3.16
CA ILE A 12 -15.94 -19.22 2.58
C ILE A 12 -17.44 -19.07 2.89
N ASN A 13 -17.96 -19.91 3.79
CA ASN A 13 -19.38 -19.96 4.15
C ASN A 13 -20.29 -20.02 2.90
N GLY A 14 -19.92 -20.85 1.93
CA GLY A 14 -20.61 -21.05 0.66
C GLY A 14 -21.50 -22.28 0.66
N LYS A 15 -22.57 -22.24 -0.16
CA LYS A 15 -23.43 -23.37 -0.41
C LYS A 15 -22.87 -24.22 -1.53
N LEU A 16 -22.58 -25.50 -1.22
CA LEU A 16 -22.07 -26.46 -2.18
C LEU A 16 -23.18 -27.02 -3.07
N GLU A 17 -22.90 -27.14 -4.36
CA GLU A 17 -23.77 -27.74 -5.37
C GLU A 17 -22.91 -28.62 -6.30
N GLY A 18 -23.15 -29.94 -6.28
CA GLY A 18 -22.38 -30.94 -7.02
C GLY A 18 -21.59 -31.88 -6.12
N ASP A 19 -20.44 -32.37 -6.58
CA ASP A 19 -19.60 -33.34 -5.87
C ASP A 19 -18.82 -32.73 -4.71
N ALA A 20 -19.19 -33.05 -3.50
CA ALA A 20 -18.54 -32.58 -2.27
C ALA A 20 -17.09 -33.10 -2.12
N SER A 21 -16.73 -34.17 -2.79
CA SER A 21 -15.39 -34.77 -2.80
C SER A 21 -14.48 -34.25 -3.90
N ALA A 22 -15.02 -33.44 -4.83
CA ALA A 22 -14.23 -32.81 -5.89
C ALA A 22 -13.05 -32.05 -5.27
N SER A 23 -11.83 -32.39 -5.70
CA SER A 23 -10.60 -31.94 -5.05
C SER A 23 -9.87 -30.96 -5.91
N VAL A 24 -9.32 -29.90 -5.28
CA VAL A 24 -8.47 -28.91 -5.93
C VAL A 24 -7.13 -28.78 -5.21
N ASN A 25 -6.09 -28.54 -5.97
CA ASN A 25 -4.71 -28.34 -5.49
C ASN A 25 -4.12 -26.98 -5.88
N SER A 26 -4.79 -26.23 -6.75
CA SER A 26 -4.33 -24.94 -7.25
C SER A 26 -5.51 -24.06 -7.71
N PHE A 27 -5.18 -22.81 -8.04
CA PHE A 27 -6.11 -21.83 -8.59
C PHE A 27 -5.82 -21.63 -10.09
N GLY A 28 -6.85 -21.34 -10.88
CA GLY A 28 -6.71 -21.03 -12.30
C GLY A 28 -7.61 -19.86 -12.71
N LYS A 29 -7.21 -19.14 -13.74
CA LYS A 29 -8.10 -18.16 -14.38
C LYS A 29 -9.26 -18.90 -15.03
N ILE A 30 -10.44 -18.30 -15.05
CA ILE A 30 -11.64 -18.96 -15.57
C ILE A 30 -11.48 -19.41 -17.03
N GLU A 31 -10.72 -18.67 -17.85
CA GLU A 31 -10.42 -18.95 -19.24
C GLU A 31 -9.49 -20.17 -19.44
N GLU A 32 -8.63 -20.45 -18.45
CA GLU A 32 -7.51 -21.39 -18.59
C GLU A 32 -7.59 -22.57 -17.63
N ALA A 33 -8.46 -22.50 -16.62
CA ALA A 33 -8.50 -23.45 -15.53
C ALA A 33 -8.79 -24.88 -16.03
N GLY A 34 -8.03 -25.83 -15.50
CA GLY A 34 -8.08 -27.27 -15.82
C GLY A 34 -8.55 -28.12 -14.64
N PRO A 35 -8.54 -29.46 -14.82
CA PRO A 35 -8.85 -30.40 -13.75
C PRO A 35 -7.95 -30.22 -12.54
N GLY A 36 -8.53 -30.32 -11.34
CA GLY A 36 -7.84 -30.09 -10.08
C GLY A 36 -7.64 -28.59 -9.71
N GLN A 37 -8.20 -27.68 -10.49
CA GLN A 37 -8.12 -26.26 -10.19
C GLN A 37 -9.46 -25.68 -9.74
N LEU A 38 -9.37 -24.64 -8.90
CA LEU A 38 -10.48 -23.80 -8.48
C LEU A 38 -10.42 -22.47 -9.23
N THR A 39 -11.58 -22.02 -9.72
CA THR A 39 -11.76 -20.70 -10.31
C THR A 39 -12.99 -19.99 -9.75
N PHE A 40 -13.26 -18.76 -10.19
CA PHE A 40 -14.43 -17.99 -9.73
C PHE A 40 -15.00 -17.10 -10.83
N LEU A 41 -16.29 -16.79 -10.73
CA LEU A 41 -16.99 -15.84 -11.56
C LEU A 41 -17.49 -14.70 -10.66
N ALA A 42 -16.84 -13.53 -10.70
CA ALA A 42 -17.31 -12.31 -10.01
C ALA A 42 -17.80 -11.25 -10.98
N ASN A 43 -17.35 -11.26 -12.24
CA ASN A 43 -17.74 -10.30 -13.26
C ASN A 43 -18.40 -11.04 -14.43
N LEU A 44 -19.65 -10.70 -14.72
CA LEU A 44 -20.44 -11.32 -15.76
C LEU A 44 -19.87 -11.17 -17.19
N LYS A 45 -18.93 -10.27 -17.40
CA LYS A 45 -18.19 -10.20 -18.68
C LYS A 45 -17.41 -11.47 -18.99
N TYR A 46 -17.12 -12.29 -18.00
CA TYR A 46 -16.43 -13.55 -18.11
C TYR A 46 -17.37 -14.77 -18.12
N GLU A 47 -18.70 -14.55 -18.19
CA GLU A 47 -19.70 -15.63 -18.15
C GLU A 47 -19.47 -16.69 -19.23
N ASP A 48 -19.10 -16.31 -20.44
CA ASP A 48 -18.90 -17.23 -21.55
C ASP A 48 -17.84 -18.29 -21.26
N TYR A 49 -16.80 -17.91 -20.51
CA TYR A 49 -15.74 -18.83 -20.09
C TYR A 49 -16.22 -19.85 -19.04
N LEU A 50 -17.30 -19.56 -18.32
CA LEU A 50 -17.89 -20.50 -17.37
C LEU A 50 -18.32 -21.80 -18.03
N TYR A 51 -18.73 -21.74 -19.29
CA TYR A 51 -19.22 -22.89 -20.05
C TYR A 51 -18.12 -23.66 -20.78
N THR A 52 -16.92 -23.12 -20.84
CA THR A 52 -15.77 -23.73 -21.53
C THR A 52 -14.64 -24.13 -20.56
N THR A 53 -14.64 -23.60 -19.33
CA THR A 53 -13.63 -23.93 -18.33
C THR A 53 -13.70 -25.41 -17.96
N ARG A 54 -12.52 -25.99 -17.66
CA ARG A 54 -12.38 -27.37 -17.17
C ARG A 54 -12.03 -27.41 -15.68
N ALA A 55 -12.26 -26.32 -14.97
CA ALA A 55 -12.05 -26.25 -13.52
C ALA A 55 -12.86 -27.31 -12.79
N SER A 56 -12.31 -27.93 -11.74
CA SER A 56 -13.02 -28.89 -10.91
C SER A 56 -14.04 -28.23 -9.99
N VAL A 57 -13.72 -27.01 -9.50
CA VAL A 57 -14.59 -26.25 -8.59
C VAL A 57 -14.68 -24.80 -9.06
N ILE A 58 -15.89 -24.23 -9.06
CA ILE A 58 -16.13 -22.85 -9.45
C ILE A 58 -16.90 -22.13 -8.35
N ILE A 59 -16.40 -20.99 -7.89
CA ILE A 59 -17.12 -20.09 -6.98
C ILE A 59 -17.96 -19.12 -7.82
N ILE A 60 -19.25 -19.04 -7.53
CA ILE A 60 -20.20 -18.17 -8.24
C ILE A 60 -21.07 -17.39 -7.24
N PRO A 61 -21.65 -16.24 -7.63
CA PRO A 61 -22.65 -15.55 -6.82
C PRO A 61 -23.89 -16.42 -6.56
N GLU A 62 -24.49 -16.30 -5.38
CA GLU A 62 -25.64 -17.12 -4.98
C GLU A 62 -26.89 -16.92 -5.85
N ASP A 63 -27.06 -15.75 -6.40
CA ASP A 63 -28.17 -15.34 -7.28
C ASP A 63 -27.91 -15.62 -8.77
N PHE A 64 -26.69 -16.01 -9.15
CA PHE A 64 -26.34 -16.30 -10.53
C PHE A 64 -26.99 -17.61 -11.01
N GLN A 65 -27.67 -17.56 -12.15
CA GLN A 65 -28.28 -18.72 -12.80
C GLN A 65 -27.56 -19.03 -14.11
N PRO A 66 -26.82 -20.15 -14.18
CA PRO A 66 -26.18 -20.57 -15.42
C PRO A 66 -27.21 -20.85 -16.53
N LYS A 67 -26.92 -20.41 -17.73
CA LYS A 67 -27.76 -20.66 -18.94
C LYS A 67 -27.70 -22.10 -19.43
N GLN A 68 -26.68 -22.84 -19.02
CA GLN A 68 -26.43 -24.23 -19.40
C GLN A 68 -25.92 -25.02 -18.20
N PRO A 69 -26.12 -26.35 -18.16
CA PRO A 69 -25.53 -27.20 -17.14
C PRO A 69 -24.01 -27.08 -17.10
N LEU A 70 -23.43 -27.02 -15.92
CA LEU A 70 -21.99 -26.95 -15.70
C LEU A 70 -21.48 -28.31 -15.21
N GLY A 71 -20.36 -28.77 -15.75
CA GLY A 71 -19.73 -30.02 -15.36
C GLY A 71 -18.89 -29.94 -14.08
N ALA A 72 -18.66 -28.74 -13.55
CA ALA A 72 -17.88 -28.50 -12.36
C ALA A 72 -18.75 -28.49 -11.08
N THR A 73 -18.13 -28.73 -9.95
CA THR A 73 -18.76 -28.51 -8.64
C THR A 73 -18.80 -26.97 -8.37
N LEU A 74 -19.97 -26.51 -7.94
CA LEU A 74 -20.19 -25.09 -7.69
C LEU A 74 -20.20 -24.79 -6.19
N ILE A 75 -19.65 -23.63 -5.81
CA ILE A 75 -19.78 -23.08 -4.47
C ILE A 75 -20.42 -21.70 -4.60
N ARG A 76 -21.68 -21.57 -4.15
CA ARG A 76 -22.45 -20.34 -4.20
C ARG A 76 -22.18 -19.48 -2.99
N VAL A 77 -21.86 -18.22 -3.19
CA VAL A 77 -21.51 -17.24 -2.15
C VAL A 77 -22.17 -15.89 -2.45
N LYS A 78 -22.35 -15.06 -1.42
CA LYS A 78 -22.89 -13.69 -1.60
C LYS A 78 -21.98 -12.82 -2.48
N ASP A 79 -20.67 -12.91 -2.28
CA ASP A 79 -19.66 -12.18 -3.05
C ASP A 79 -18.52 -13.12 -3.43
N ALA A 80 -18.46 -13.48 -4.70
CA ALA A 80 -17.48 -14.41 -5.24
C ALA A 80 -16.05 -13.84 -5.21
N TYR A 81 -15.88 -12.53 -5.35
CA TYR A 81 -14.57 -11.90 -5.29
C TYR A 81 -13.98 -11.91 -3.88
N THR A 82 -14.77 -11.50 -2.89
CA THR A 82 -14.35 -11.54 -1.47
C THR A 82 -14.11 -12.98 -1.01
N ALA A 83 -14.94 -13.92 -1.42
CA ALA A 83 -14.74 -15.35 -1.10
C ALA A 83 -13.43 -15.88 -1.68
N PHE A 84 -13.13 -15.55 -2.93
CA PHE A 84 -11.87 -15.95 -3.56
C PHE A 84 -10.66 -15.31 -2.88
N ALA A 85 -10.72 -14.02 -2.55
CA ALA A 85 -9.67 -13.32 -1.80
C ALA A 85 -9.42 -13.99 -0.43
N THR A 86 -10.49 -14.42 0.26
CA THR A 86 -10.40 -15.14 1.53
C THR A 86 -9.66 -16.48 1.37
N LEU A 87 -9.91 -17.21 0.29
CA LEU A 87 -9.21 -18.48 0.01
C LEU A 87 -7.74 -18.26 -0.31
N LEU A 88 -7.40 -17.23 -1.09
CA LEU A 88 -6.01 -16.88 -1.37
C LEU A 88 -5.26 -16.52 -0.09
N ALA A 89 -5.87 -15.73 0.79
CA ALA A 89 -5.29 -15.37 2.08
C ALA A 89 -5.08 -16.64 2.95
N LYS A 90 -6.06 -17.55 2.99
CA LYS A 90 -5.95 -18.79 3.75
C LYS A 90 -4.88 -19.73 3.19
N TYR A 91 -4.76 -19.81 1.88
CA TYR A 91 -3.70 -20.57 1.22
C TYR A 91 -2.31 -20.04 1.57
N GLN A 92 -2.13 -18.72 1.52
CA GLN A 92 -0.88 -18.05 1.91
C GLN A 92 -0.55 -18.29 3.39
N GLU A 93 -1.54 -18.19 4.27
CA GLU A 93 -1.39 -18.47 5.71
C GLU A 93 -0.88 -19.91 5.93
N ILE A 94 -1.49 -20.91 5.28
CA ILE A 94 -1.09 -22.32 5.39
C ILE A 94 0.37 -22.49 4.91
N GLN A 95 0.77 -21.86 3.82
CA GLN A 95 2.15 -21.92 3.35
C GLN A 95 3.12 -21.28 4.35
N GLN A 96 2.77 -20.14 4.91
CA GLN A 96 3.61 -19.45 5.90
C GLN A 96 3.72 -20.25 7.22
N GLN A 97 2.67 -20.96 7.64
CA GLN A 97 2.71 -21.81 8.84
C GLN A 97 3.74 -22.94 8.74
N GLN A 98 4.14 -23.36 7.54
CA GLN A 98 5.19 -24.37 7.35
C GLN A 98 6.59 -23.81 7.60
N LEU A 99 6.76 -22.49 7.50
CA LEU A 99 8.03 -21.81 7.74
C LEU A 99 8.20 -21.59 9.25
N LYS A 100 9.21 -22.26 9.85
CA LYS A 100 9.56 -22.09 11.26
C LYS A 100 11.01 -22.47 11.53
N GLY A 101 11.54 -21.97 12.64
CA GLY A 101 12.90 -22.21 13.05
C GLY A 101 13.92 -21.25 12.40
N VAL A 102 15.16 -21.40 12.79
CA VAL A 102 16.27 -20.54 12.37
C VAL A 102 17.11 -21.26 11.33
N GLN A 103 17.19 -20.72 10.13
CA GLN A 103 18.06 -21.22 9.07
C GLN A 103 19.48 -20.71 9.24
N GLN A 104 20.45 -21.52 8.87
CA GLN A 104 21.87 -21.18 8.92
C GLN A 104 22.46 -21.02 7.50
N PRO A 105 23.48 -20.14 7.32
CA PRO A 105 24.02 -19.26 8.34
C PRO A 105 23.11 -18.03 8.61
N SER A 106 22.94 -17.67 9.87
CA SER A 106 22.29 -16.42 10.30
C SER A 106 22.95 -15.94 11.59
N TYR A 107 22.89 -14.64 11.88
CA TYR A 107 23.37 -14.09 13.14
C TYR A 107 22.17 -13.66 13.99
N VAL A 108 22.10 -14.19 15.20
CA VAL A 108 21.11 -13.81 16.21
C VAL A 108 21.87 -13.49 17.48
N ALA A 109 21.83 -12.21 17.90
CA ALA A 109 22.52 -11.79 19.12
C ALA A 109 22.02 -12.57 20.36
N ALA A 110 22.88 -12.78 21.33
CA ALA A 110 22.53 -13.57 22.52
C ALA A 110 21.41 -12.95 23.38
N THR A 111 21.21 -11.66 23.27
CA THR A 111 20.14 -10.91 23.95
C THR A 111 18.85 -10.80 23.15
N ALA A 112 18.85 -11.24 21.90
CA ALA A 112 17.66 -11.26 21.06
C ALA A 112 16.70 -12.36 21.52
N THR A 113 15.39 -12.05 21.51
CA THR A 113 14.32 -12.98 21.91
C THR A 113 13.27 -13.08 20.82
N TYR A 114 12.70 -14.27 20.64
CA TYR A 114 11.61 -14.49 19.69
C TYR A 114 10.60 -15.50 20.23
N GLY A 115 9.35 -15.33 19.83
CA GLY A 115 8.24 -16.16 20.28
C GLY A 115 8.13 -17.51 19.58
N GLU A 116 6.97 -18.13 19.69
CA GLU A 116 6.66 -19.43 19.09
C GLU A 116 6.47 -19.33 17.58
N ASN A 117 6.82 -20.40 16.85
CA ASN A 117 6.64 -20.54 15.39
C ASN A 117 7.27 -19.41 14.55
N VAL A 118 8.27 -18.73 15.09
CA VAL A 118 9.04 -17.73 14.34
C VAL A 118 9.91 -18.44 13.30
N TYR A 119 10.00 -17.83 12.11
CA TYR A 119 10.94 -18.19 11.07
C TYR A 119 12.00 -17.12 10.91
N ILE A 120 13.26 -17.51 10.91
CA ILE A 120 14.41 -16.64 10.63
C ILE A 120 15.18 -17.28 9.48
N GLY A 121 15.15 -16.63 8.33
CA GLY A 121 15.78 -17.10 7.09
C GLY A 121 17.29 -16.98 7.09
N ALA A 122 17.94 -17.72 6.21
CA ALA A 122 19.39 -17.69 6.07
C ALA A 122 19.92 -16.27 5.78
N PHE A 123 21.12 -15.97 6.29
CA PHE A 123 21.77 -14.66 6.19
C PHE A 123 20.99 -13.50 6.82
N ALA A 124 20.00 -13.75 7.65
CA ALA A 124 19.40 -12.72 8.49
C ALA A 124 20.33 -12.32 9.62
N TYR A 125 20.30 -11.02 9.97
CA TYR A 125 21.03 -10.45 11.11
C TYR A 125 20.03 -9.87 12.09
N LEU A 126 20.05 -10.32 13.35
CA LEU A 126 19.29 -9.79 14.46
C LEU A 126 20.26 -9.25 15.52
N GLY A 127 20.20 -7.92 15.74
CA GLY A 127 21.04 -7.20 16.71
C GLY A 127 20.65 -7.44 18.16
N GLU A 128 21.30 -6.68 19.04
CA GLU A 128 21.11 -6.79 20.49
C GLU A 128 19.70 -6.35 20.92
N ASN A 129 19.14 -7.08 21.89
CA ASN A 129 17.82 -6.79 22.49
C ASN A 129 16.65 -6.77 21.48
N VAL A 130 16.80 -7.37 20.31
CA VAL A 130 15.70 -7.54 19.35
C VAL A 130 14.61 -8.41 19.98
N LYS A 131 13.33 -8.03 19.80
CA LYS A 131 12.19 -8.81 20.25
C LYS A 131 11.25 -9.08 19.08
N ILE A 132 10.93 -10.34 18.84
CA ILE A 132 10.03 -10.77 17.76
C ILE A 132 8.89 -11.58 18.36
N GLY A 133 7.65 -11.16 18.04
CA GLY A 133 6.42 -11.83 18.48
C GLY A 133 6.17 -13.18 17.80
N ASN A 134 5.14 -13.87 18.24
CA ASN A 134 4.78 -15.21 17.78
C ASN A 134 4.39 -15.22 16.30
N ASN A 135 4.62 -16.36 15.64
CA ASN A 135 4.25 -16.64 14.24
C ASN A 135 4.88 -15.70 13.19
N SER A 136 5.77 -14.80 13.59
CA SER A 136 6.39 -13.84 12.68
C SER A 136 7.43 -14.48 11.78
N LYS A 137 7.60 -13.94 10.58
CA LYS A 137 8.46 -14.49 9.54
C LYS A 137 9.48 -13.46 9.09
N ILE A 138 10.75 -13.74 9.33
CA ILE A 138 11.89 -12.92 8.92
C ILE A 138 12.59 -13.65 7.78
N PHE A 139 12.46 -13.12 6.57
CA PHE A 139 12.99 -13.77 5.37
C PHE A 139 14.50 -13.54 5.20
N PRO A 140 15.17 -14.29 4.29
CA PRO A 140 16.61 -14.21 4.11
C PRO A 140 17.15 -12.80 3.82
N HIS A 141 18.40 -12.55 4.23
CA HIS A 141 19.11 -11.28 4.03
C HIS A 141 18.47 -10.05 4.69
N THR A 142 17.59 -10.25 5.66
CA THR A 142 17.00 -9.17 6.45
C THR A 142 17.98 -8.70 7.51
N TYR A 143 18.12 -7.38 7.68
CA TYR A 143 18.86 -6.75 8.75
C TYR A 143 17.91 -6.13 9.77
N ILE A 144 18.02 -6.53 11.03
CA ILE A 144 17.25 -5.99 12.15
C ILE A 144 18.24 -5.46 13.17
N GLY A 145 18.31 -4.14 13.32
CA GLY A 145 19.21 -3.44 14.23
C GLY A 145 18.81 -3.57 15.70
N ASP A 146 19.66 -3.06 16.57
CA ASP A 146 19.53 -3.21 18.02
C ASP A 146 18.23 -2.56 18.55
N ASN A 147 17.64 -3.16 19.59
CA ASN A 147 16.45 -2.70 20.30
C ASN A 147 15.21 -2.60 19.40
N VAL A 148 15.16 -3.26 18.26
CA VAL A 148 13.97 -3.33 17.40
C VAL A 148 12.94 -4.27 18.04
N THR A 149 11.67 -3.87 18.01
CA THR A 149 10.55 -4.72 18.40
C THR A 149 9.66 -5.00 17.21
N ILE A 150 9.25 -6.26 17.05
CA ILE A 150 8.36 -6.74 16.00
C ILE A 150 7.24 -7.54 16.67
N GLY A 151 5.99 -7.21 16.40
CA GLY A 151 4.82 -7.87 16.97
C GLY A 151 4.54 -9.24 16.38
N ASP A 152 3.39 -9.79 16.73
CA ASP A 152 2.93 -11.12 16.31
C ASP A 152 2.47 -11.13 14.84
N ASN A 153 2.57 -12.30 14.18
CA ASN A 153 2.08 -12.54 12.81
C ASN A 153 2.61 -11.53 11.77
N THR A 154 3.77 -10.95 12.01
CA THR A 154 4.41 -9.96 11.15
C THR A 154 5.36 -10.63 10.17
N VAL A 155 5.30 -10.19 8.91
CA VAL A 155 6.09 -10.73 7.81
C VAL A 155 7.08 -9.67 7.32
N VAL A 156 8.37 -9.95 7.46
CA VAL A 156 9.46 -9.11 6.99
C VAL A 156 10.16 -9.84 5.84
N ASN A 157 9.90 -9.39 4.61
CA ASN A 157 10.39 -10.07 3.41
C ASN A 157 11.89 -9.87 3.18
N ALA A 158 12.42 -10.62 2.21
CA ALA A 158 13.86 -10.70 1.96
C ALA A 158 14.51 -9.33 1.71
N GLY A 159 15.68 -9.13 2.31
CA GLY A 159 16.49 -7.93 2.10
C GLY A 159 15.96 -6.64 2.73
N VAL A 160 14.93 -6.70 3.55
CA VAL A 160 14.44 -5.56 4.34
C VAL A 160 15.50 -5.17 5.38
N LYS A 161 15.63 -3.87 5.62
CA LYS A 161 16.54 -3.32 6.64
C LYS A 161 15.73 -2.48 7.63
N ILE A 162 15.76 -2.88 8.90
CA ILE A 162 15.13 -2.16 10.00
C ILE A 162 16.24 -1.67 10.94
N TYR A 163 16.40 -0.37 11.00
CA TYR A 163 17.42 0.26 11.83
C TYR A 163 17.03 0.24 13.31
N HIS A 164 18.03 0.49 14.16
CA HIS A 164 17.89 0.43 15.63
C HIS A 164 16.72 1.26 16.19
N ASN A 165 16.14 0.80 17.30
CA ASN A 165 15.06 1.42 18.07
C ASN A 165 13.73 1.54 17.34
N CYS A 166 13.55 0.97 16.15
CA CYS A 166 12.28 0.97 15.43
C CYS A 166 11.30 -0.05 16.02
N GLN A 167 10.01 0.22 15.86
CA GLN A 167 8.93 -0.61 16.39
C GLN A 167 7.94 -0.97 15.28
N LEU A 168 7.66 -2.24 15.11
CA LEU A 168 6.63 -2.77 14.23
C LEU A 168 5.58 -3.51 15.07
N GLY A 169 4.31 -3.21 14.83
CA GLY A 169 3.17 -3.85 15.47
C GLY A 169 2.88 -5.25 14.97
N ASN A 170 1.66 -5.70 15.21
CA ASN A 170 1.16 -7.01 14.83
C ASN A 170 0.59 -7.00 13.41
N HIS A 171 0.64 -8.15 12.71
CA HIS A 171 0.09 -8.30 11.37
C HIS A 171 0.63 -7.28 10.36
N VAL A 172 1.87 -6.85 10.53
CA VAL A 172 2.55 -5.96 9.60
C VAL A 172 3.19 -6.78 8.49
N THR A 173 3.09 -6.31 7.25
CA THR A 173 3.83 -6.87 6.12
C THR A 173 4.78 -5.83 5.55
N VAL A 174 6.07 -6.15 5.51
CA VAL A 174 7.09 -5.32 4.88
C VAL A 174 7.67 -6.06 3.68
N HIS A 175 7.49 -5.51 2.49
CA HIS A 175 7.97 -6.13 1.26
C HIS A 175 9.46 -5.90 1.01
N ALA A 176 10.01 -6.72 0.11
CA ALA A 176 11.46 -6.84 -0.12
C ALA A 176 12.16 -5.51 -0.42
N GLY A 177 13.38 -5.36 0.09
CA GLY A 177 14.24 -4.22 -0.17
C GLY A 177 13.89 -2.93 0.58
N THR A 178 12.79 -2.90 1.31
CA THR A 178 12.34 -1.71 2.08
C THR A 178 13.30 -1.40 3.21
N VAL A 179 13.52 -0.10 3.45
CA VAL A 179 14.37 0.43 4.53
C VAL A 179 13.51 1.20 5.52
N ILE A 180 13.58 0.83 6.79
CA ILE A 180 12.85 1.47 7.89
C ILE A 180 13.85 2.03 8.89
N GLY A 181 13.80 3.34 9.14
CA GLY A 181 14.61 4.02 10.14
C GLY A 181 15.96 4.53 9.64
N SER A 182 16.16 4.69 8.33
CA SER A 182 17.29 5.48 7.80
C SER A 182 17.23 6.94 8.27
N ASP A 183 18.37 7.60 8.26
CA ASP A 183 18.43 9.03 8.61
C ASP A 183 17.61 9.87 7.63
N GLY A 184 16.77 10.74 8.16
CA GLY A 184 16.09 11.77 7.38
C GLY A 184 17.04 12.79 6.77
N PHE A 185 16.57 13.51 5.76
CA PHE A 185 17.30 14.58 5.07
C PHE A 185 17.37 15.84 5.94
N GLY A 186 18.24 15.81 6.93
CA GLY A 186 18.47 16.91 7.89
C GLY A 186 19.83 17.54 7.70
N PHE A 187 19.87 18.77 7.14
CA PHE A 187 21.09 19.54 6.94
C PHE A 187 20.88 21.01 7.26
N ALA A 188 21.75 21.58 8.07
CA ALA A 188 21.75 23.00 8.41
C ALA A 188 22.67 23.78 7.46
N PRO A 189 22.16 24.79 6.72
CA PRO A 189 22.99 25.62 5.88
C PRO A 189 23.98 26.42 6.73
N GLN A 190 25.20 26.56 6.24
CA GLN A 190 26.27 27.31 6.88
C GLN A 190 26.53 28.62 6.12
N PRO A 191 27.13 29.63 6.78
CA PRO A 191 27.43 30.91 6.12
C PRO A 191 28.36 30.82 4.90
N ASP A 192 29.20 29.77 4.83
CA ASP A 192 30.12 29.50 3.73
C ASP A 192 29.44 28.77 2.54
N GLY A 193 28.12 28.54 2.61
CA GLY A 193 27.34 27.80 1.59
C GLY A 193 27.41 26.30 1.71
N THR A 194 28.09 25.74 2.69
CA THR A 194 28.09 24.31 2.97
C THR A 194 26.88 23.86 3.80
N PHE A 195 26.72 22.56 3.95
CA PHE A 195 25.62 21.98 4.74
C PHE A 195 26.20 21.07 5.84
N LYS A 196 25.85 21.37 7.09
CA LYS A 196 26.21 20.54 8.24
C LYS A 196 25.09 19.55 8.52
N LYS A 197 25.43 18.24 8.59
CA LYS A 197 24.46 17.20 8.92
C LYS A 197 23.86 17.42 10.31
N VAL A 198 22.56 17.31 10.41
CA VAL A 198 21.79 17.24 11.67
C VAL A 198 21.56 15.75 11.98
N PRO A 199 22.13 15.20 13.07
CA PRO A 199 21.91 13.81 13.47
C PRO A 199 20.42 13.53 13.70
N GLN A 200 20.00 12.33 13.30
CA GLN A 200 18.63 11.86 13.44
C GLN A 200 18.60 10.82 14.56
N ILE A 201 18.08 11.17 15.73
CA ILE A 201 18.13 10.35 16.96
C ILE A 201 16.80 9.71 17.35
N GLY A 202 15.74 10.03 16.60
CA GLY A 202 14.43 9.43 16.78
C GLY A 202 14.32 8.03 16.16
N ASN A 203 13.11 7.54 15.99
CA ASN A 203 12.84 6.22 15.44
C ASN A 203 11.66 6.23 14.45
N VAL A 204 11.26 5.04 14.02
CA VAL A 204 10.02 4.78 13.28
C VAL A 204 9.13 3.86 14.11
N VAL A 205 7.83 4.17 14.15
CA VAL A 205 6.78 3.34 14.73
C VAL A 205 5.79 2.98 13.62
N VAL A 206 5.64 1.69 13.38
CA VAL A 206 4.64 1.11 12.46
C VAL A 206 3.63 0.38 13.31
N GLU A 207 2.37 0.82 13.29
CA GLU A 207 1.29 0.18 14.05
C GLU A 207 0.75 -1.08 13.36
N ASP A 208 -0.29 -1.69 13.95
CA ASP A 208 -0.83 -2.97 13.50
C ASP A 208 -1.47 -2.91 12.09
N HIS A 209 -1.47 -4.06 11.40
CA HIS A 209 -2.14 -4.25 10.10
C HIS A 209 -1.64 -3.34 8.97
N VAL A 210 -0.45 -2.77 9.10
CA VAL A 210 0.19 -1.95 8.06
C VAL A 210 0.84 -2.84 7.01
N GLU A 211 0.77 -2.42 5.76
CA GLU A 211 1.51 -3.04 4.67
C GLU A 211 2.38 -2.00 3.97
N ILE A 212 3.66 -2.33 3.76
CA ILE A 212 4.66 -1.45 3.16
C ILE A 212 5.27 -2.17 1.95
N GLY A 213 5.06 -1.61 0.78
CA GLY A 213 5.51 -2.12 -0.51
C GLY A 213 7.04 -2.14 -0.67
N SER A 214 7.49 -2.80 -1.71
CA SER A 214 8.91 -3.05 -1.98
C SER A 214 9.69 -1.76 -2.26
N ASN A 215 10.96 -1.75 -1.85
CA ASN A 215 11.91 -0.65 -2.08
C ASN A 215 11.40 0.72 -1.62
N SER A 216 10.56 0.75 -0.61
CA SER A 216 10.12 1.97 0.06
C SER A 216 11.12 2.38 1.14
N THR A 217 11.19 3.68 1.44
CA THR A 217 12.05 4.21 2.48
C THR A 217 11.24 5.01 3.48
N ILE A 218 11.37 4.67 4.77
CA ILE A 218 10.70 5.37 5.87
C ILE A 218 11.79 5.88 6.80
N ASP A 219 12.03 7.18 6.75
CA ASP A 219 13.08 7.83 7.54
C ASP A 219 12.67 7.95 9.01
N ARG A 220 13.66 7.81 9.90
CA ARG A 220 13.47 8.08 11.32
C ARG A 220 13.22 9.56 11.58
N ALA A 221 12.53 9.86 12.63
CA ALA A 221 12.39 11.23 13.10
C ALA A 221 13.73 11.82 13.54
N THR A 222 13.88 13.12 13.43
CA THR A 222 15.00 13.85 14.05
C THR A 222 14.97 13.66 15.57
N ILE A 223 13.79 13.85 16.17
CA ILE A 223 13.46 13.59 17.60
C ILE A 223 12.04 13.04 17.63
N GLY A 224 11.76 12.09 18.49
CA GLY A 224 10.48 11.40 18.57
C GLY A 224 10.34 10.31 17.51
N SER A 225 9.21 10.23 16.82
CA SER A 225 8.92 9.14 15.90
C SER A 225 8.32 9.62 14.58
N THR A 226 8.71 8.98 13.49
CA THR A 226 7.92 8.90 12.26
C THR A 226 6.91 7.78 12.45
N ILE A 227 5.63 8.02 12.16
CA ILE A 227 4.55 7.11 12.58
C ILE A 227 3.69 6.70 11.39
N ILE A 228 3.52 5.38 11.22
CA ILE A 228 2.57 4.80 10.28
C ILE A 228 1.46 4.14 11.08
N ARG A 229 0.27 4.73 11.05
CA ARG A 229 -0.87 4.29 11.85
C ARG A 229 -1.53 3.03 11.30
N SER A 230 -2.27 2.36 12.19
CA SER A 230 -2.89 1.07 11.93
C SER A 230 -3.71 1.03 10.63
N GLY A 231 -3.55 -0.07 9.89
CA GLY A 231 -4.28 -0.33 8.65
C GLY A 231 -3.82 0.45 7.43
N ALA A 232 -2.82 1.32 7.53
CA ALA A 232 -2.28 2.04 6.38
C ALA A 232 -1.66 1.08 5.35
N LYS A 233 -1.81 1.41 4.07
CA LYS A 233 -1.25 0.64 2.94
C LYS A 233 -0.37 1.54 2.09
N LEU A 234 0.90 1.24 2.05
CA LEU A 234 1.90 1.93 1.25
C LEU A 234 2.33 0.99 0.12
N ASP A 235 2.22 1.44 -1.12
CA ASP A 235 2.65 0.71 -2.30
C ASP A 235 4.20 0.79 -2.46
N ASN A 236 4.72 0.40 -3.59
CA ASN A 236 6.15 0.28 -3.86
C ASN A 236 6.82 1.65 -4.10
N LEU A 237 8.11 1.76 -3.80
CA LEU A 237 8.96 2.92 -4.11
C LEU A 237 8.46 4.23 -3.45
N ILE A 238 7.92 4.15 -2.26
CA ILE A 238 7.43 5.31 -1.52
C ILE A 238 8.53 5.87 -0.63
N GLN A 239 8.63 7.22 -0.56
CA GLN A 239 9.46 7.93 0.40
C GLN A 239 8.58 8.58 1.48
N ILE A 240 8.76 8.17 2.72
CA ILE A 240 8.21 8.84 3.91
C ILE A 240 9.36 9.48 4.67
N ALA A 241 9.42 10.81 4.68
CA ALA A 241 10.49 11.54 5.34
C ALA A 241 10.30 11.62 6.86
N HIS A 242 11.31 12.18 7.54
CA HIS A 242 11.38 12.28 8.99
C HIS A 242 10.18 13.00 9.62
N ASN A 243 9.72 12.55 10.79
CA ASN A 243 8.64 13.16 11.56
C ASN A 243 7.27 13.20 10.86
N VAL A 244 7.10 12.47 9.76
CA VAL A 244 5.80 12.30 9.10
C VAL A 244 4.90 11.41 9.94
N GLU A 245 3.60 11.67 9.90
CA GLU A 245 2.58 10.79 10.43
C GLU A 245 1.58 10.45 9.33
N ILE A 246 1.38 9.15 9.08
CA ILE A 246 0.38 8.62 8.16
C ILE A 246 -0.79 8.10 8.98
N GLY A 247 -1.97 8.69 8.81
CA GLY A 247 -3.19 8.32 9.56
C GLY A 247 -3.75 6.96 9.18
N SER A 248 -4.55 6.40 10.08
CA SER A 248 -5.08 5.04 9.97
C SER A 248 -5.89 4.83 8.70
N ASN A 249 -5.77 3.62 8.11
CA ASN A 249 -6.49 3.20 6.91
C ASN A 249 -6.28 4.12 5.69
N SER A 250 -5.20 4.89 5.66
CA SER A 250 -4.82 5.69 4.50
C SER A 250 -4.03 4.84 3.51
N VAL A 251 -4.21 5.11 2.21
CA VAL A 251 -3.56 4.38 1.14
C VAL A 251 -2.71 5.32 0.29
N ILE A 252 -1.48 4.91 -0.02
CA ILE A 252 -0.52 5.68 -0.80
C ILE A 252 -0.05 4.79 -1.95
N ALA A 253 -0.33 5.20 -3.18
CA ALA A 253 0.10 4.48 -4.38
C ALA A 253 1.58 4.75 -4.71
N ALA A 254 2.14 3.92 -5.56
CA ALA A 254 3.57 3.83 -5.85
C ALA A 254 4.23 5.17 -6.23
N GLN A 255 5.51 5.28 -5.88
CA GLN A 255 6.38 6.41 -6.20
C GLN A 255 5.95 7.76 -5.61
N ALA A 256 5.06 7.77 -4.62
CA ALA A 256 4.71 8.99 -3.91
C ALA A 256 5.79 9.37 -2.89
N GLY A 257 5.96 10.68 -2.66
CA GLY A 257 6.88 11.23 -1.69
C GLY A 257 6.18 12.18 -0.70
N VAL A 258 6.37 11.94 0.59
CA VAL A 258 5.85 12.80 1.66
C VAL A 258 7.02 13.42 2.41
N SER A 259 7.19 14.73 2.28
CA SER A 259 8.28 15.47 2.91
C SER A 259 8.08 15.64 4.42
N GLY A 260 9.20 15.96 5.10
CA GLY A 260 9.29 15.93 6.56
C GLY A 260 8.24 16.73 7.33
N SER A 261 7.91 16.25 8.51
CA SER A 261 6.96 16.87 9.47
C SER A 261 5.52 17.04 8.96
N THR A 262 5.16 16.40 7.86
CA THR A 262 3.80 16.40 7.31
C THR A 262 2.90 15.43 8.09
N LYS A 263 1.65 15.83 8.33
CA LYS A 263 0.62 15.02 9.00
C LYS A 263 -0.46 14.66 7.99
N ILE A 264 -0.61 13.38 7.71
CA ILE A 264 -1.67 12.83 6.87
C ILE A 264 -2.79 12.29 7.77
N GLY A 265 -4.02 12.69 7.51
CA GLY A 265 -5.21 12.25 8.23
C GLY A 265 -5.58 10.78 7.98
N LYS A 266 -6.72 10.36 8.52
CA LYS A 266 -7.26 9.00 8.34
C LYS A 266 -8.00 8.87 7.01
N HIS A 267 -8.02 7.65 6.44
CA HIS A 267 -8.76 7.32 5.21
C HIS A 267 -8.40 8.22 4.01
N VAL A 268 -7.16 8.71 3.96
CA VAL A 268 -6.64 9.51 2.85
C VAL A 268 -6.24 8.59 1.69
N MET A 269 -6.53 9.00 0.47
CA MET A 269 -6.14 8.29 -0.75
C MET A 269 -5.15 9.13 -1.55
N ILE A 270 -3.92 8.68 -1.67
CA ILE A 270 -2.85 9.36 -2.40
C ILE A 270 -2.49 8.55 -3.64
N GLY A 271 -2.67 9.15 -4.81
CA GLY A 271 -2.34 8.56 -6.11
C GLY A 271 -0.83 8.40 -6.33
N GLY A 272 -0.47 7.63 -7.34
CA GLY A 272 0.94 7.40 -7.68
C GLY A 272 1.67 8.68 -8.10
N GLN A 273 2.96 8.76 -7.80
CA GLN A 273 3.85 9.87 -8.14
C GLN A 273 3.40 11.24 -7.56
N VAL A 274 2.66 11.24 -6.47
CA VAL A 274 2.29 12.46 -5.75
C VAL A 274 3.48 12.95 -4.92
N GLY A 275 3.75 14.25 -4.98
CA GLY A 275 4.71 14.93 -4.12
C GLY A 275 3.99 15.84 -3.11
N ILE A 276 4.28 15.69 -1.81
CA ILE A 276 3.73 16.55 -0.76
C ILE A 276 4.89 17.26 -0.08
N VAL A 277 4.87 18.61 -0.08
CA VAL A 277 5.91 19.40 0.60
C VAL A 277 5.82 19.29 2.11
N GLY A 278 6.90 19.64 2.81
CA GLY A 278 7.01 19.49 4.26
C GLY A 278 6.07 20.37 5.07
N HIS A 279 5.85 19.98 6.34
CA HIS A 279 5.11 20.74 7.34
C HIS A 279 3.62 20.99 7.03
N LEU A 280 3.02 20.18 6.15
CA LEU A 280 1.60 20.30 5.83
C LEU A 280 0.71 19.43 6.73
N GLN A 281 -0.56 19.82 6.78
CA GLN A 281 -1.64 19.03 7.34
C GLN A 281 -2.62 18.64 6.23
N ILE A 282 -2.77 17.35 5.99
CA ILE A 282 -3.72 16.77 5.04
C ILE A 282 -4.86 16.17 5.86
N GLY A 283 -6.04 16.73 5.72
CA GLY A 283 -7.23 16.33 6.48
C GLY A 283 -7.69 14.90 6.22
N ASN A 284 -8.66 14.45 7.00
CA ASN A 284 -9.22 13.11 6.88
C ASN A 284 -10.01 12.94 5.57
N GLY A 285 -9.96 11.76 4.96
CA GLY A 285 -10.73 11.43 3.75
C GLY A 285 -10.34 12.22 2.51
N VAL A 286 -9.21 12.92 2.52
CA VAL A 286 -8.69 13.65 1.36
C VAL A 286 -8.33 12.68 0.24
N LYS A 287 -8.60 13.07 -1.01
CA LYS A 287 -8.23 12.33 -2.21
C LYS A 287 -7.28 13.16 -3.08
N ILE A 288 -6.12 12.63 -3.36
CA ILE A 288 -5.09 13.29 -4.17
C ILE A 288 -4.84 12.43 -5.41
N ASN A 289 -5.18 12.95 -6.58
CA ASN A 289 -4.97 12.22 -7.84
C ASN A 289 -3.47 12.10 -8.17
N ALA A 290 -3.15 11.10 -8.98
CA ALA A 290 -1.78 10.81 -9.39
C ALA A 290 -1.06 12.04 -9.99
N GLN A 291 0.26 12.09 -9.81
CA GLN A 291 1.16 13.14 -10.31
C GLN A 291 0.82 14.57 -9.83
N SER A 292 0.13 14.71 -8.70
CA SER A 292 -0.18 16.01 -8.11
C SER A 292 0.95 16.50 -7.21
N GLY A 293 1.26 17.79 -7.28
CA GLY A 293 2.14 18.49 -6.35
C GLY A 293 1.32 19.25 -5.30
N VAL A 294 1.38 18.82 -4.03
CA VAL A 294 0.65 19.45 -2.94
C VAL A 294 1.56 20.40 -2.19
N THR A 295 1.28 21.69 -2.29
CA THR A 295 2.10 22.78 -1.73
C THR A 295 1.46 23.53 -0.55
N LYS A 296 0.23 23.14 -0.16
CA LYS A 296 -0.50 23.73 0.97
C LYS A 296 -1.38 22.66 1.65
N SER A 297 -1.70 22.92 2.91
CA SER A 297 -2.58 22.05 3.70
C SER A 297 -3.96 21.90 3.06
N LEU A 298 -4.58 20.75 3.22
CA LEU A 298 -5.89 20.40 2.68
C LEU A 298 -6.85 20.07 3.82
N GLU A 299 -8.03 20.65 3.79
CA GLU A 299 -9.11 20.37 4.73
C GLU A 299 -9.70 18.96 4.52
N ASP A 300 -10.44 18.46 5.50
CA ASP A 300 -11.10 17.16 5.45
C ASP A 300 -11.97 17.01 4.18
N GLY A 301 -11.95 15.82 3.59
CA GLY A 301 -12.78 15.42 2.45
C GLY A 301 -12.46 16.11 1.11
N LYS A 302 -11.45 16.95 1.03
CA LYS A 302 -11.06 17.60 -0.23
C LYS A 302 -10.55 16.58 -1.25
N ALA A 303 -10.86 16.84 -2.53
CA ALA A 303 -10.28 16.14 -3.66
C ALA A 303 -9.46 17.13 -4.50
N VAL A 304 -8.21 16.76 -4.84
CA VAL A 304 -7.30 17.61 -5.61
C VAL A 304 -6.64 16.85 -6.74
N THR A 305 -6.29 17.58 -7.81
CA THR A 305 -5.55 17.04 -8.96
C THR A 305 -4.59 18.08 -9.52
N GLY A 306 -3.39 17.66 -9.91
CA GLY A 306 -2.40 18.48 -10.61
C GLY A 306 -2.04 17.97 -12.01
N SER A 307 -2.70 16.90 -12.46
CA SER A 307 -2.52 16.25 -13.77
C SER A 307 -3.91 15.85 -14.27
N PRO A 308 -4.27 15.82 -15.53
CA PRO A 308 -4.01 14.71 -16.44
C PRO A 308 -3.11 15.07 -17.62
N ALA A 309 -2.76 14.07 -18.45
CA ALA A 309 -2.18 14.28 -19.77
C ALA A 309 -3.25 14.84 -20.71
N PHE A 310 -2.85 15.84 -21.51
CA PHE A 310 -3.66 16.41 -22.58
C PHE A 310 -3.07 16.06 -23.93
N ASP A 311 -3.86 16.20 -25.01
CA ASP A 311 -3.32 16.20 -26.37
C ASP A 311 -2.13 17.14 -26.49
N TYR A 312 -1.07 16.70 -27.21
CA TYR A 312 0.22 17.41 -27.26
C TYR A 312 0.06 18.84 -27.73
N THR A 313 -0.67 19.07 -28.82
CA THR A 313 -0.88 20.40 -29.42
C THR A 313 -1.70 21.29 -28.50
N SER A 314 -2.75 20.75 -27.90
CA SER A 314 -3.60 21.45 -26.94
C SER A 314 -2.85 21.82 -25.68
N SER A 315 -1.98 20.94 -25.18
CA SER A 315 -1.12 21.18 -24.03
C SER A 315 -0.14 22.36 -24.28
N LEU A 316 0.55 22.36 -25.42
CA LEU A 316 1.47 23.43 -25.79
C LEU A 316 0.76 24.79 -25.89
N ARG A 317 -0.42 24.83 -26.50
CA ARG A 317 -1.24 26.06 -26.57
C ARG A 317 -1.64 26.58 -25.20
N SER A 318 -2.13 25.67 -24.33
CA SER A 318 -2.53 26.00 -22.95
C SER A 318 -1.34 26.53 -22.13
N GLN A 319 -0.16 25.92 -22.24
CA GLN A 319 1.05 26.37 -21.57
C GLN A 319 1.52 27.75 -22.07
N ALA A 320 1.43 28.02 -23.36
CA ALA A 320 1.79 29.31 -23.95
C ALA A 320 0.86 30.42 -23.43
N VAL A 321 -0.44 30.15 -23.29
CA VAL A 321 -1.42 31.10 -22.73
C VAL A 321 -1.18 31.26 -21.22
N SER A 322 -0.96 30.16 -20.49
CA SER A 322 -0.74 30.17 -19.05
C SER A 322 0.41 31.07 -18.63
N ARG A 323 1.51 31.10 -19.39
CA ARG A 323 2.66 32.01 -19.13
C ARG A 323 2.30 33.49 -19.24
N ARG A 324 1.24 33.80 -19.98
CA ARG A 324 0.75 35.16 -20.22
C ARG A 324 -0.45 35.56 -19.36
N LEU A 325 -0.91 34.68 -18.48
CA LEU A 325 -2.08 34.97 -17.63
C LEU A 325 -1.97 36.28 -16.84
N PRO A 326 -0.83 36.65 -16.23
CA PRO A 326 -0.72 37.93 -15.52
C PRO A 326 -0.93 39.14 -16.45
N GLU A 327 -0.39 39.08 -17.69
CA GLU A 327 -0.58 40.14 -18.69
C GLU A 327 -2.03 40.20 -19.20
N LEU A 328 -2.66 39.06 -19.38
CA LEU A 328 -4.06 38.95 -19.78
C LEU A 328 -4.98 39.48 -18.70
N GLU A 329 -4.72 39.17 -17.43
CA GLU A 329 -5.48 39.71 -16.29
C GLU A 329 -5.41 41.23 -16.24
N LYS A 330 -4.20 41.80 -16.44
CA LYS A 330 -4.03 43.28 -16.52
C LYS A 330 -4.86 43.88 -17.65
N LYS A 331 -4.79 43.29 -18.86
CA LYS A 331 -5.58 43.75 -20.01
C LYS A 331 -7.08 43.66 -19.78
N ILE A 332 -7.55 42.59 -19.11
CA ILE A 332 -8.98 42.46 -18.77
C ILE A 332 -9.40 43.59 -17.83
N LYS A 333 -8.64 43.90 -16.78
CA LYS A 333 -8.94 45.01 -15.87
C LYS A 333 -8.96 46.36 -16.58
N GLU A 334 -8.02 46.62 -17.51
CA GLU A 334 -8.00 47.84 -18.35
C GLU A 334 -9.24 47.93 -19.25
N LEU A 335 -9.65 46.82 -19.89
CA LEU A 335 -10.86 46.74 -20.71
C LEU A 335 -12.13 46.96 -19.90
N GLU A 336 -12.23 46.35 -18.72
CA GLU A 336 -13.35 46.57 -17.80
C GLU A 336 -13.51 48.03 -17.38
N ALA A 337 -12.39 48.69 -17.08
CA ALA A 337 -12.39 50.13 -16.76
C ALA A 337 -12.89 50.98 -17.95
N LEU A 338 -12.40 50.69 -19.14
CA LEU A 338 -12.80 51.40 -20.38
C LEU A 338 -14.31 51.21 -20.69
N VAL A 339 -14.82 49.97 -20.55
CA VAL A 339 -16.24 49.66 -20.73
C VAL A 339 -17.09 50.42 -19.73
N ARG A 340 -16.68 50.49 -18.46
CA ARG A 340 -17.41 51.27 -17.44
C ARG A 340 -17.43 52.74 -17.80
N GLN A 341 -16.33 53.35 -18.25
CA GLN A 341 -16.27 54.74 -18.68
C GLN A 341 -17.20 55.02 -19.85
N LEU A 342 -17.17 54.18 -20.91
CA LEU A 342 -18.04 54.30 -22.08
C LEU A 342 -19.53 54.12 -21.78
N THR A 343 -19.87 53.27 -20.82
CA THR A 343 -21.26 53.08 -20.37
C THR A 343 -21.79 54.27 -19.57
N THR A 344 -20.89 54.92 -18.77
CA THR A 344 -21.28 56.11 -18.02
C THR A 344 -21.45 57.32 -18.94
N GLU A 345 -20.59 57.50 -19.95
CA GLU A 345 -20.68 58.56 -20.96
C GLU A 345 -21.92 58.42 -21.89
N ARG A 346 -22.47 57.22 -22.06
CA ARG A 346 -23.70 56.99 -22.82
C ARG A 346 -24.99 57.22 -22.03
N ALA A 347 -24.93 57.21 -20.71
CA ALA A 347 -26.07 57.35 -19.81
C ALA A 347 -26.29 58.79 -19.32
N GLY A 348 -25.39 59.72 -19.64
CA GLY A 348 -25.54 61.18 -19.43
C GLY A 348 -25.77 61.92 -20.73
#